data_55a7b16a336626e591e563e2ed678ec0
#
_entry.id   55a7b16a336626e591e563e2ed678ec0
#
_cell.length_a   1.000
_cell.length_b   1.000
_cell.length_c   1.000
_cell.angle_alpha   90.00
_cell.angle_beta   90.00
_cell.angle_gamma   90.00
#
_symmetry.space_group_name_H-M   'P 1'
#
loop_
_entity.id
_entity.type
_entity.pdbx_description
1 polymer ?
#
loop_
_entity_poly.entity_id
_entity_poly.type
_entity_poly.pdbx_seq_one_letter_code
_entity_poly.pdbx_strand_id
1 'polypeptide(L)'
;MPSLQDPLLIFSDLDGTLLDIHTYGWEPAVEWLETLQENQIPVILCSSKTAAGMRAIQSDLGLDGLPFIAENGAVIQLDVRWDDHPESPRLINGAPHAEIVTVINKLRDQEGYKFTSFDDVDVKVIGE
;
A
#
# COMPACT_ATOMS: atom_id res chain seq x y z
N MET A 1 7.06 25.83 -13.36
CA MET A 1 6.17 25.23 -12.33
C MET A 1 5.14 24.37 -13.03
N PRO A 2 4.94 23.12 -12.61
CA PRO A 2 3.86 22.30 -13.16
C PRO A 2 2.51 22.92 -12.84
N SER A 3 1.55 22.74 -13.72
CA SER A 3 0.16 23.21 -13.58
C SER A 3 -0.80 22.02 -13.63
N LEU A 4 -2.06 22.25 -13.21
CA LEU A 4 -3.10 21.21 -13.25
C LEU A 4 -3.46 20.77 -14.69
N GLN A 5 -3.03 21.50 -15.71
CA GLN A 5 -3.21 21.13 -17.12
C GLN A 5 -2.05 20.32 -17.68
N ASP A 6 -0.95 20.19 -16.94
CA ASP A 6 0.18 19.36 -17.35
C ASP A 6 -0.15 17.87 -17.14
N PRO A 7 0.45 16.95 -17.92
CA PRO A 7 0.32 15.53 -17.67
C PRO A 7 1.12 15.12 -16.43
N LEU A 8 0.48 15.19 -15.28
CA LEU A 8 1.11 14.90 -13.99
C LEU A 8 0.75 13.51 -13.49
N LEU A 9 1.67 12.94 -12.74
CA LEU A 9 1.51 11.72 -11.97
C LEU A 9 2.06 11.99 -10.57
N ILE A 10 1.23 11.79 -9.54
CA ILE A 10 1.60 12.11 -8.15
C ILE A 10 1.81 10.81 -7.39
N PHE A 11 2.97 10.68 -6.76
CA PHE A 11 3.27 9.63 -5.80
C PHE A 11 3.25 10.24 -4.40
N SER A 12 2.49 9.65 -3.50
CA SER A 12 2.36 10.13 -2.13
C SER A 12 2.51 9.02 -1.11
N ASP A 13 3.21 9.31 -0.03
CA ASP A 13 3.15 8.54 1.20
C ASP A 13 1.81 8.75 1.91
N LEU A 14 1.50 7.94 2.90
CA LEU A 14 0.28 7.99 3.68
C LEU A 14 0.50 8.60 5.07
N ASP A 15 1.12 7.87 5.96
CA ASP A 15 1.25 8.24 7.37
C ASP A 15 2.11 9.48 7.55
N GLY A 16 1.53 10.54 8.09
CA GLY A 16 2.18 11.84 8.26
C GLY A 16 2.26 12.68 6.98
N THR A 17 1.66 12.25 5.88
CA THR A 17 1.58 12.97 4.60
C THR A 17 0.12 13.22 4.23
N LEU A 18 -0.59 12.23 3.69
CA LEU A 18 -2.02 12.33 3.43
C LEU A 18 -2.86 12.03 4.67
N LEU A 19 -2.37 11.18 5.55
CA LEU A 19 -3.00 10.85 6.81
C LEU A 19 -2.29 11.59 7.95
N ASP A 20 -3.06 12.16 8.85
CA ASP A 20 -2.51 12.71 10.09
C ASP A 20 -1.84 11.63 10.92
N ILE A 21 -0.65 11.91 11.44
CA ILE A 21 0.16 10.92 12.14
C ILE A 21 -0.44 10.47 13.48
N HIS A 22 -1.35 11.25 14.05
CA HIS A 22 -1.97 10.96 15.36
C HIS A 22 -3.39 10.43 15.23
N THR A 23 -4.17 11.04 14.35
CA THR A 23 -5.60 10.74 14.17
C THR A 23 -5.88 9.79 13.02
N TYR A 24 -4.91 9.64 12.11
CA TYR A 24 -5.08 8.96 10.81
C TYR A 24 -6.20 9.55 9.95
N GLY A 25 -6.65 10.77 10.29
CA GLY A 25 -7.63 11.51 9.50
C GLY A 25 -7.01 12.06 8.22
N TRP A 26 -7.83 12.24 7.19
CA TRP A 26 -7.40 12.73 5.87
C TRP A 26 -8.17 13.97 5.43
N GLU A 27 -9.03 14.49 6.29
CA GLU A 27 -9.90 15.62 5.97
C GLU A 27 -9.17 16.83 5.37
N PRO A 28 -7.96 17.20 5.85
CA PRO A 28 -7.24 18.33 5.25
C PRO A 28 -6.79 18.10 3.81
N ALA A 29 -6.68 16.82 3.39
CA ALA A 29 -6.26 16.45 2.04
C ALA A 29 -7.43 16.33 1.04
N VAL A 30 -8.66 16.23 1.52
CA VAL A 30 -9.85 15.94 0.68
C VAL A 30 -10.00 16.92 -0.47
N GLU A 31 -9.94 18.21 -0.20
CA GLU A 31 -10.10 19.26 -1.23
C GLU A 31 -9.05 19.12 -2.35
N TRP A 32 -7.81 18.82 -2.00
CA TRP A 32 -6.76 18.61 -2.99
C TRP A 32 -6.93 17.31 -3.77
N LEU A 33 -7.33 16.23 -3.10
CA LEU A 33 -7.60 14.96 -3.77
C LEU A 33 -8.74 15.09 -4.79
N GLU A 34 -9.82 15.80 -4.42
CA GLU A 34 -10.93 16.11 -5.33
C GLU A 34 -10.46 16.95 -6.53
N THR A 35 -9.68 18.01 -6.29
CA THR A 35 -9.13 18.87 -7.34
C THR A 35 -8.26 18.07 -8.31
N LEU A 36 -7.40 17.17 -7.82
CA LEU A 36 -6.57 16.33 -8.66
C LEU A 36 -7.40 15.35 -9.49
N GLN A 37 -8.42 14.76 -8.88
CA GLN A 37 -9.33 13.84 -9.56
C GLN A 37 -10.11 14.53 -10.68
N GLU A 38 -10.64 15.72 -10.43
CA GLU A 38 -11.34 16.52 -11.43
C GLU A 38 -10.46 16.89 -12.63
N ASN A 39 -9.16 17.04 -12.42
CA ASN A 39 -8.19 17.32 -13.46
C ASN A 39 -7.55 16.04 -14.04
N GLN A 40 -8.07 14.87 -13.68
CA GLN A 40 -7.59 13.56 -14.16
C GLN A 40 -6.10 13.31 -13.87
N ILE A 41 -5.62 13.83 -12.74
CA ILE A 41 -4.25 13.62 -12.27
C ILE A 41 -4.24 12.44 -11.30
N PRO A 42 -3.64 11.30 -11.66
CA PRO A 42 -3.61 10.14 -10.78
C PRO A 42 -2.74 10.37 -9.55
N VAL A 43 -3.26 9.97 -8.39
CA VAL A 43 -2.50 9.92 -7.14
C VAL A 43 -2.20 8.46 -6.81
N ILE A 44 -0.93 8.11 -6.78
CA ILE A 44 -0.44 6.77 -6.50
C ILE A 44 0.06 6.74 -5.07
N LEU A 45 -0.60 5.95 -4.24
CA LEU A 45 -0.24 5.78 -2.84
C LEU A 45 0.93 4.81 -2.70
N CYS A 46 1.89 5.16 -1.85
CA CYS A 46 3.08 4.37 -1.56
C CYS A 46 3.19 4.16 -0.05
N SER A 47 3.17 2.93 0.43
CA SER A 47 3.19 2.66 1.87
C SER A 47 3.79 1.31 2.21
N SER A 48 4.14 1.14 3.49
CA SER A 48 4.46 -0.16 4.07
C SER A 48 3.23 -1.05 4.33
N LYS A 49 2.02 -0.49 4.21
CA LYS A 49 0.77 -1.24 4.43
C LYS A 49 0.61 -2.37 3.41
N THR A 50 -0.12 -3.41 3.80
CA THR A 50 -0.46 -4.52 2.90
C THR A 50 -1.34 -4.07 1.74
N ALA A 51 -1.37 -4.83 0.65
CA ALA A 51 -2.25 -4.55 -0.49
C ALA A 51 -3.73 -4.45 -0.09
N ALA A 52 -4.19 -5.27 0.84
CA ALA A 52 -5.56 -5.20 1.37
C ALA A 52 -5.81 -3.89 2.13
N GLY A 53 -4.87 -3.48 2.97
CA GLY A 53 -4.92 -2.20 3.68
C GLY A 53 -4.90 -1.00 2.73
N MET A 54 -4.08 -1.07 1.67
CA MET A 54 -4.03 -0.02 0.64
C MET A 54 -5.36 0.14 -0.09
N ARG A 55 -6.02 -0.96 -0.43
CA ARG A 55 -7.35 -0.91 -1.09
C ARG A 55 -8.41 -0.27 -0.21
N ALA A 56 -8.42 -0.60 1.07
CA ALA A 56 -9.35 0.00 2.02
C ALA A 56 -9.16 1.53 2.08
N ILE A 57 -7.93 1.99 2.19
CA ILE A 57 -7.60 3.42 2.21
C ILE A 57 -7.93 4.10 0.88
N GLN A 58 -7.65 3.48 -0.25
CA GLN A 58 -8.06 4.01 -1.56
C GLN A 58 -9.56 4.24 -1.63
N SER A 59 -10.34 3.30 -1.13
CA SER A 59 -11.80 3.43 -1.09
C SER A 59 -12.23 4.62 -0.23
N ASP A 60 -11.65 4.77 0.95
CA ASP A 60 -11.94 5.89 1.85
C ASP A 60 -11.56 7.25 1.24
N LEU A 61 -10.48 7.30 0.49
CA LEU A 61 -9.98 8.52 -0.17
C LEU A 61 -10.62 8.80 -1.54
N GLY A 62 -11.49 7.92 -2.04
CA GLY A 62 -12.08 8.04 -3.37
C GLY A 62 -11.10 7.77 -4.52
N LEU A 63 -10.06 7.00 -4.29
CA LEU A 63 -8.99 6.68 -5.25
C LEU A 63 -9.09 5.25 -5.80
N ASP A 64 -10.27 4.65 -5.76
CA ASP A 64 -10.50 3.29 -6.22
C ASP A 64 -10.04 3.08 -7.66
N GLY A 65 -9.36 1.95 -7.89
CA GLY A 65 -8.90 1.56 -9.22
C GLY A 65 -7.58 2.20 -9.66
N LEU A 66 -7.08 3.21 -8.96
CA LEU A 66 -5.75 3.76 -9.22
C LEU A 66 -4.65 2.79 -8.78
N PRO A 67 -3.46 2.87 -9.40
CA PRO A 67 -2.31 2.10 -8.95
C PRO A 67 -1.93 2.43 -7.50
N PHE A 68 -1.24 1.51 -6.86
CA PHE A 68 -0.58 1.75 -5.58
C PHE A 68 0.67 0.90 -5.43
N ILE A 69 1.56 1.32 -4.54
CA ILE A 69 2.76 0.60 -4.13
C ILE A 69 2.61 0.23 -2.67
N ALA A 70 2.54 -1.07 -2.38
CA ALA A 70 2.36 -1.62 -1.05
C ALA A 70 3.60 -2.36 -0.56
N GLU A 71 3.66 -2.63 0.74
CA GLU A 71 4.70 -3.44 1.37
C GLU A 71 6.12 -2.97 1.00
N ASN A 72 6.32 -1.64 0.99
CA ASN A 72 7.60 -0.99 0.63
C ASN A 72 8.09 -1.34 -0.79
N GLY A 73 7.20 -1.59 -1.72
CA GLY A 73 7.52 -1.94 -3.10
C GLY A 73 7.54 -3.44 -3.40
N ALA A 74 7.30 -4.29 -2.41
CA ALA A 74 7.17 -5.72 -2.65
C ALA A 74 5.92 -6.05 -3.48
N VAL A 75 4.88 -5.24 -3.38
CA VAL A 75 3.65 -5.36 -4.17
C VAL A 75 3.37 -4.05 -4.90
N ILE A 76 3.27 -4.12 -6.21
CA ILE A 76 2.85 -3.00 -7.06
C ILE A 76 1.55 -3.40 -7.73
N GLN A 77 0.49 -2.64 -7.48
CA GLN A 77 -0.79 -2.79 -8.15
C GLN A 77 -0.86 -1.77 -9.29
N LEU A 78 -1.08 -2.25 -10.51
CA LEU A 78 -1.24 -1.42 -11.68
C LEU A 78 -2.72 -1.11 -11.95
N ASP A 79 -2.98 -0.03 -12.65
CA ASP A 79 -4.33 0.28 -13.15
C ASP A 79 -4.65 -0.64 -14.34
N VAL A 80 -5.75 -1.37 -14.25
CA VAL A 80 -6.18 -2.28 -15.32
C VAL A 80 -6.52 -1.58 -16.63
N ARG A 81 -6.70 -0.27 -16.61
CA ARG A 81 -6.99 0.55 -17.78
C ARG A 81 -5.73 0.94 -18.56
N TRP A 82 -4.54 0.73 -18.00
CA TRP A 82 -3.27 1.00 -18.67
C TRP A 82 -2.90 -0.20 -19.54
N ASP A 83 -2.87 0.01 -20.84
CA ASP A 83 -2.79 -1.05 -21.88
C ASP A 83 -1.46 -1.81 -21.95
N ASP A 84 -0.43 -1.36 -21.25
CA ASP A 84 0.95 -1.85 -21.41
C ASP A 84 1.31 -3.04 -20.57
N HIS A 85 0.48 -3.47 -19.64
CA HIS A 85 0.82 -4.62 -18.82
C HIS A 85 0.00 -5.84 -19.19
N PRO A 86 0.68 -6.92 -19.51
CA PRO A 86 0.10 -7.97 -20.34
C PRO A 86 -0.83 -8.95 -19.61
N GLU A 87 -0.58 -9.37 -18.40
CA GLU A 87 -1.31 -10.55 -17.88
C GLU A 87 -1.84 -10.38 -16.46
N SER A 88 -1.22 -9.56 -15.65
CA SER A 88 -1.65 -9.32 -14.27
C SER A 88 -1.46 -7.87 -13.89
N PRO A 89 -2.48 -7.23 -13.32
CA PRO A 89 -2.33 -5.86 -12.82
C PRO A 89 -1.48 -5.79 -11.55
N ARG A 90 -0.91 -6.88 -11.10
CA ARG A 90 -0.11 -6.95 -9.88
C ARG A 90 1.27 -7.51 -10.13
N LEU A 91 2.29 -6.73 -9.73
CA LEU A 91 3.68 -7.16 -9.71
C LEU A 91 4.08 -7.47 -8.26
N ILE A 92 4.72 -8.62 -8.07
CA ILE A 92 5.24 -9.05 -6.77
C ILE A 92 6.75 -9.16 -6.87
N ASN A 93 7.46 -8.35 -6.09
CA ASN A 93 8.93 -8.22 -6.08
C ASN A 93 9.56 -8.85 -4.85
N GLY A 94 8.89 -9.77 -4.19
CA GLY A 94 9.36 -10.41 -2.98
C GLY A 94 8.98 -11.88 -2.92
N ALA A 95 9.44 -12.56 -1.87
CA ALA A 95 9.02 -13.92 -1.59
C ALA A 95 7.58 -13.94 -1.03
N PRO A 96 6.77 -14.94 -1.39
CA PRO A 96 5.46 -15.12 -0.79
C PRO A 96 5.55 -15.29 0.74
N HIS A 97 4.56 -14.77 1.46
CA HIS A 97 4.48 -14.85 2.92
C HIS A 97 4.70 -16.29 3.45
N ALA A 98 4.08 -17.27 2.81
CA ALA A 98 4.22 -18.69 3.20
C ALA A 98 5.66 -19.19 3.13
N GLU A 99 6.46 -18.77 2.16
CA GLU A 99 7.87 -19.09 2.07
C GLU A 99 8.69 -18.47 3.19
N ILE A 100 8.40 -17.21 3.52
CA ILE A 100 9.07 -16.49 4.62
C ILE A 100 8.77 -17.19 5.94
N VAL A 101 7.52 -17.54 6.20
CA VAL A 101 7.10 -18.27 7.41
C VAL A 101 7.81 -19.63 7.50
N THR A 102 7.95 -20.34 6.39
CA THR A 102 8.68 -21.61 6.35
C THR A 102 10.14 -21.44 6.78
N VAL A 103 10.83 -20.42 6.26
CA VAL A 103 12.22 -20.12 6.63
C VAL A 103 12.33 -19.72 8.11
N ILE A 104 11.43 -18.87 8.60
CA ILE A 104 11.38 -18.44 9.99
C ILE A 104 11.21 -19.62 10.93
N ASN A 105 10.27 -20.51 10.64
CA ASN A 105 10.03 -21.71 11.44
C ASN A 105 11.23 -22.67 11.43
N LYS A 106 11.87 -22.82 10.28
CA LYS A 106 13.09 -23.63 10.15
C LYS A 106 14.23 -23.09 11.01
N LEU A 107 14.44 -21.77 11.02
CA LEU A 107 15.45 -21.12 11.85
C LEU A 107 15.15 -21.32 13.34
N ARG A 108 13.89 -21.20 13.74
CA ARG A 108 13.45 -21.45 15.12
C ARG A 108 13.75 -22.87 15.54
N ASP A 109 13.37 -23.85 14.73
CA ASP A 109 13.45 -25.27 15.06
C ASP A 109 14.90 -25.81 15.02
N GLN A 110 15.69 -25.38 14.04
CA GLN A 110 17.05 -25.89 13.81
C GLN A 110 18.12 -25.12 14.57
N GLU A 111 18.00 -23.80 14.66
CA GLU A 111 19.01 -22.93 15.26
C GLU A 111 18.63 -22.50 16.69
N GLY A 112 17.45 -22.84 17.15
CA GLY A 112 16.98 -22.53 18.50
C GLY A 112 16.72 -21.06 18.78
N TYR A 113 16.48 -20.25 17.73
CA TYR A 113 16.12 -18.84 17.91
C TYR A 113 14.78 -18.71 18.63
N LYS A 114 14.72 -17.79 19.58
CA LYS A 114 13.50 -17.49 20.35
C LYS A 114 12.86 -16.20 19.83
N PHE A 115 11.72 -16.33 19.18
CA PHE A 115 10.91 -15.21 18.74
C PHE A 115 9.47 -15.66 18.55
N THR A 116 8.56 -14.67 18.52
CA THR A 116 7.15 -14.86 18.22
C THR A 116 6.84 -14.08 16.95
N SER A 117 6.27 -14.72 15.94
CA SER A 117 5.80 -14.07 14.72
C SER A 117 4.31 -13.75 14.81
N PHE A 118 3.81 -12.94 13.87
CA PHE A 118 2.36 -12.66 13.79
C PHE A 118 1.52 -13.93 13.54
N ASP A 119 2.07 -14.94 12.89
CA ASP A 119 1.37 -16.22 12.66
C ASP A 119 1.26 -17.10 13.91
N ASP A 120 2.04 -16.80 14.94
CA ASP A 120 2.02 -17.56 16.20
C ASP A 120 0.95 -17.07 17.19
N VAL A 121 0.30 -15.93 16.89
CA VAL A 121 -0.60 -15.26 17.83
C VAL A 121 -1.96 -14.97 17.19
N ASP A 122 -2.99 -14.90 18.02
CA ASP A 122 -4.33 -14.49 17.58
C ASP A 122 -4.36 -13.02 17.17
N VAL A 123 -5.19 -12.68 16.20
CA VAL A 123 -5.42 -11.31 15.74
C VAL A 123 -5.72 -10.34 16.87
N LYS A 124 -6.40 -10.79 17.92
CA LYS A 124 -6.70 -9.97 19.11
C LYS A 124 -5.45 -9.54 19.86
N VAL A 125 -4.41 -10.36 19.87
CA VAL A 125 -3.15 -10.05 20.55
C VAL A 125 -2.31 -9.06 19.76
N ILE A 126 -2.43 -9.08 18.44
CA ILE A 126 -1.71 -8.13 17.56
C ILE A 126 -2.21 -6.69 17.75
N GLY A 127 -3.47 -6.53 18.10
CA GLY A 127 -4.10 -5.21 18.29
C GLY A 127 -3.86 -4.58 19.67
N GLU A 128 -3.24 -5.30 20.61
CA GLU A 128 -2.87 -4.80 21.93
C GLU A 128 -1.44 -4.27 21.99
#